data_f4756c119c01e0e45c87909668becd8d
#
_entry.id   f4756c119c01e0e45c87909668becd8d
#
_cell.length_a   1.000
_cell.length_b   1.000
_cell.length_c   1.000
_cell.angle_alpha   90.00
_cell.angle_beta   90.00
_cell.angle_gamma   90.00
#
_symmetry.space_group_name_H-M   'P 1'
#
loop_
_entity.id
_entity.type
_entity.pdbx_description
1 polymer ?
#
loop_
_entity_poly.entity_id
_entity_poly.type
_entity_poly.pdbx_seq_one_letter_code
_entity_poly.pdbx_strand_id
1 'polypeptide(L)'
;MPPLFRPWPPSGPGEYVDLDGSDVIFKKLNEEKADVIFGLRPAPGQIKDMRKKGLRYMLTPILREAFVFFVHKDNPATNLTQDQIRAIYSGKAKSWREVGVPLYARIAPYQRNKHSGSQTTLERIMGDTPIMDPPQERYKIRYDNMGGIILSIAAYPFIPHYRTRLAEYRNKPAAIGFTFRFFANELIRNPNIKLLAIDGVAPTVENIENGRYPFITEAYAIAARPREGNVAKMIDFLRSPEGRRMIEATGYTPAPEDAADIVLE
;
A
#
# COMPACT_ATOMS: atom_id res chain seq x y z
N MET A 1 -8.70 16.09 -21.86
CA MET A 1 -9.13 15.40 -20.63
C MET A 1 -8.98 16.39 -19.49
N PRO A 2 -10.00 16.66 -18.67
CA PRO A 2 -9.83 17.48 -17.49
C PRO A 2 -8.94 16.76 -16.47
N PRO A 3 -8.13 17.48 -15.67
CA PRO A 3 -7.28 16.89 -14.67
C PRO A 3 -8.13 16.15 -13.63
N LEU A 4 -7.77 14.90 -13.35
CA LEU A 4 -8.44 13.99 -12.41
C LEU A 4 -8.34 14.44 -10.93
N PHE A 5 -7.63 15.52 -10.65
CA PHE A 5 -7.59 16.18 -9.35
C PHE A 5 -7.96 17.67 -9.55
N ARG A 6 -9.23 17.97 -9.45
CA ARG A 6 -9.56 19.29 -8.96
C ARG A 6 -9.23 19.30 -7.47
N PRO A 7 -8.47 20.29 -6.98
CA PRO A 7 -8.46 20.53 -5.55
C PRO A 7 -9.94 20.71 -5.14
N TRP A 8 -10.37 19.93 -4.19
CA TRP A 8 -11.70 20.08 -3.59
C TRP A 8 -11.82 21.54 -3.13
N PRO A 9 -12.95 22.24 -3.38
CA PRO A 9 -13.04 23.64 -2.99
C PRO A 9 -12.81 23.78 -1.49
N PRO A 10 -12.15 24.89 -1.06
CA PRO A 10 -11.98 25.12 0.37
C PRO A 10 -13.35 25.19 1.01
N SER A 11 -13.47 24.49 2.00
CA SER A 11 -14.55 24.18 2.87
C SER A 11 -15.24 25.37 3.50
N GLY A 12 -16.54 25.30 3.50
CA GLY A 12 -17.36 26.00 4.48
C GLY A 12 -17.28 25.35 5.87
N PRO A 13 -17.81 25.97 6.91
CA PRO A 13 -17.86 25.36 8.24
C PRO A 13 -18.68 24.06 8.17
N GLY A 14 -18.01 22.92 8.29
CA GLY A 14 -18.61 21.58 8.23
C GLY A 14 -17.91 20.58 7.33
N GLU A 15 -16.68 20.84 6.86
CA GLU A 15 -15.94 19.96 6.00
C GLU A 15 -14.90 19.11 6.65
N TYR A 16 -14.85 17.85 6.23
CA TYR A 16 -14.38 16.89 7.19
C TYR A 16 -13.79 15.62 6.61
N VAL A 17 -13.21 15.68 5.40
CA VAL A 17 -12.35 14.60 4.87
C VAL A 17 -10.96 15.14 4.57
N ASP A 18 -10.00 14.76 5.42
CA ASP A 18 -8.59 15.05 5.22
C ASP A 18 -7.88 13.84 4.63
N LEU A 19 -7.01 14.06 3.64
CA LEU A 19 -6.17 13.04 3.04
C LEU A 19 -4.75 13.18 3.58
N ASP A 20 -4.40 12.34 4.56
CA ASP A 20 -3.11 12.38 5.24
C ASP A 20 -2.43 11.00 5.25
N GLY A 21 -1.14 11.00 5.55
CA GLY A 21 -0.39 9.75 5.79
C GLY A 21 -0.82 9.07 7.10
N SER A 22 -0.55 7.77 7.20
CA SER A 22 -1.00 6.94 8.34
C SER A 22 -0.66 7.54 9.71
N ASP A 23 0.54 8.09 9.91
CA ASP A 23 0.92 8.66 11.21
C ASP A 23 0.06 9.89 11.58
N VAL A 24 -0.30 10.70 10.59
CA VAL A 24 -1.10 11.91 10.81
C VAL A 24 -2.54 11.56 11.14
N ILE A 25 -3.16 10.62 10.39
CA ILE A 25 -4.56 10.22 10.65
C ILE A 25 -4.73 9.56 12.02
N PHE A 26 -3.81 8.67 12.43
CA PHE A 26 -3.86 8.06 13.76
C PHE A 26 -3.60 9.09 14.87
N LYS A 27 -2.74 10.08 14.63
CA LYS A 27 -2.56 11.18 15.56
C LYS A 27 -3.86 12.00 15.73
N LYS A 28 -4.53 12.34 14.62
CA LYS A 28 -5.82 13.05 14.66
C LYS A 28 -6.88 12.25 15.43
N LEU A 29 -6.97 10.94 15.19
CA LEU A 29 -7.88 10.06 15.92
C LEU A 29 -7.58 10.06 17.44
N ASN A 30 -6.30 9.96 17.82
CA ASN A 30 -5.86 9.97 19.22
C ASN A 30 -6.01 11.34 19.92
N GLU A 31 -6.13 12.41 19.18
CA GLU A 31 -6.33 13.78 19.67
C GLU A 31 -7.78 14.24 19.55
N GLU A 32 -8.70 13.32 19.23
CA GLU A 32 -10.12 13.60 19.05
C GLU A 32 -10.43 14.65 17.99
N LYS A 33 -9.50 14.81 17.03
CA LYS A 33 -9.66 15.70 15.87
C LYS A 33 -10.33 15.01 14.69
N ALA A 34 -10.55 13.71 14.80
CA ALA A 34 -11.30 12.90 13.87
C ALA A 34 -12.12 11.88 14.66
N ASP A 35 -13.38 11.71 14.30
CA ASP A 35 -14.28 10.72 14.91
C ASP A 35 -14.03 9.31 14.34
N VAL A 36 -13.63 9.26 13.08
CA VAL A 36 -13.31 8.04 12.34
C VAL A 36 -12.20 8.33 11.32
N ILE A 37 -11.34 7.36 11.10
CA ILE A 37 -10.35 7.38 10.03
C ILE A 37 -10.52 6.16 9.13
N PHE A 38 -10.18 6.30 7.86
CA PHE A 38 -10.12 5.20 6.92
C PHE A 38 -8.66 4.86 6.62
N GLY A 39 -8.28 3.62 6.85
CA GLY A 39 -6.89 3.23 6.67
C GLY A 39 -6.65 1.74 6.87
N LEU A 40 -5.39 1.38 6.77
CA LEU A 40 -4.93 0.03 7.02
C LEU A 40 -4.84 -0.23 8.52
N ARG A 41 -4.67 -1.50 8.88
CA ARG A 41 -4.43 -1.88 10.28
C ARG A 41 -3.27 -1.09 10.87
N PRO A 42 -3.42 -0.53 12.09
CA PRO A 42 -2.39 0.29 12.70
C PRO A 42 -1.08 -0.46 12.91
N ALA A 43 0.02 0.25 12.77
CA ALA A 43 1.36 -0.25 13.08
C ALA A 43 1.55 -0.43 14.60
N PRO A 44 2.51 -1.27 15.04
CA PRO A 44 2.78 -1.47 16.47
C PRO A 44 3.03 -0.17 17.26
N GLY A 45 3.69 0.83 16.63
CA GLY A 45 3.92 2.15 17.23
C GLY A 45 2.62 2.91 17.48
N GLN A 46 1.70 2.88 16.52
CA GLN A 46 0.40 3.53 16.62
C GLN A 46 -0.49 2.85 17.70
N ILE A 47 -0.44 1.52 17.79
CA ILE A 47 -1.11 0.77 18.87
C ILE A 47 -0.52 1.14 20.24
N LYS A 48 0.81 1.25 20.34
CA LYS A 48 1.47 1.67 21.57
C LYS A 48 1.03 3.08 22.00
N ASP A 49 0.91 4.00 21.06
CA ASP A 49 0.49 5.38 21.36
C ASP A 49 -1.01 5.46 21.74
N MET A 50 -1.85 4.65 21.12
CA MET A 50 -3.24 4.44 21.52
C MET A 50 -3.33 3.98 22.99
N ARG A 51 -2.60 2.93 23.34
CA ARG A 51 -2.58 2.35 24.70
C ARG A 51 -2.11 3.35 25.76
N LYS A 52 -1.06 4.15 25.45
CA LYS A 52 -0.59 5.21 26.36
C LYS A 52 -1.66 6.23 26.72
N LYS A 53 -2.62 6.43 25.82
CA LYS A 53 -3.74 7.34 26.03
C LYS A 53 -4.98 6.66 26.62
N GLY A 54 -4.91 5.37 26.95
CA GLY A 54 -6.04 4.60 27.46
C GLY A 54 -7.17 4.42 26.44
N LEU A 55 -6.87 4.56 25.15
CA LEU A 55 -7.85 4.41 24.08
C LEU A 55 -7.92 2.96 23.60
N ARG A 56 -9.02 2.64 22.91
CA ARG A 56 -9.24 1.38 22.19
C ARG A 56 -9.61 1.72 20.76
N TYR A 57 -9.15 0.94 19.80
CA TYR A 57 -9.61 1.08 18.42
C TYR A 57 -10.60 0.00 18.06
N MET A 58 -11.69 0.41 17.45
CA MET A 58 -12.62 -0.48 16.77
C MET A 58 -12.37 -0.36 15.27
N LEU A 59 -11.96 -1.45 14.64
CA LEU A 59 -11.67 -1.54 13.22
C LEU A 59 -12.81 -2.29 12.53
N THR A 60 -13.55 -1.61 11.68
CA THR A 60 -14.59 -2.21 10.85
C THR A 60 -14.06 -2.41 9.44
N PRO A 61 -13.95 -3.65 8.94
CA PRO A 61 -13.53 -3.90 7.56
C PRO A 61 -14.52 -3.28 6.57
N ILE A 62 -14.02 -2.49 5.63
CA ILE A 62 -14.84 -1.83 4.60
C ILE A 62 -14.54 -2.38 3.22
N LEU A 63 -13.27 -2.59 2.90
CA LEU A 63 -12.86 -3.09 1.60
C LEU A 63 -11.62 -3.98 1.70
N ARG A 64 -11.44 -4.82 0.67
CA ARG A 64 -10.21 -5.59 0.43
C ARG A 64 -9.36 -4.92 -0.62
N GLU A 65 -8.06 -5.03 -0.44
CA GLU A 65 -7.07 -4.53 -1.36
C GLU A 65 -5.93 -5.54 -1.50
N ALA A 66 -5.32 -5.62 -2.67
CA ALA A 66 -4.14 -6.44 -2.87
C ALA A 66 -2.87 -5.61 -2.66
N PHE A 67 -1.99 -6.09 -1.80
CA PHE A 67 -0.63 -5.61 -1.72
C PHE A 67 0.20 -6.28 -2.82
N VAL A 68 0.67 -5.49 -3.78
CA VAL A 68 1.26 -5.98 -5.01
C VAL A 68 2.74 -5.61 -5.12
N PHE A 69 3.50 -6.50 -5.73
CA PHE A 69 4.86 -6.23 -6.15
C PHE A 69 4.87 -5.93 -7.65
N PHE A 70 5.72 -5.02 -8.05
CA PHE A 70 5.82 -4.60 -9.43
C PHE A 70 7.26 -4.36 -9.87
N VAL A 71 7.49 -4.49 -11.16
CA VAL A 71 8.77 -4.26 -11.83
C VAL A 71 8.56 -3.41 -13.06
N HIS A 72 9.64 -2.94 -13.66
CA HIS A 72 9.58 -2.35 -15.00
C HIS A 72 9.05 -3.38 -16.02
N LYS A 73 8.29 -2.93 -17.02
CA LYS A 73 7.72 -3.81 -18.05
C LYS A 73 8.73 -4.71 -18.75
N ASP A 74 9.97 -4.21 -18.93
CA ASP A 74 11.06 -4.93 -19.62
C ASP A 74 11.80 -5.91 -18.68
N ASN A 75 11.48 -5.97 -17.39
CA ASN A 75 11.98 -7.03 -16.52
C ASN A 75 11.30 -8.35 -16.92
N PRO A 76 12.03 -9.46 -17.14
CA PRO A 76 11.42 -10.73 -17.55
C PRO A 76 10.58 -11.41 -16.47
N ALA A 77 10.67 -10.99 -15.19
CA ALA A 77 9.84 -11.54 -14.12
C ALA A 77 8.35 -11.30 -14.38
N THR A 78 7.55 -12.34 -14.22
CA THR A 78 6.09 -12.29 -14.30
C THR A 78 5.44 -12.84 -13.02
N ASN A 79 6.21 -13.63 -12.26
CA ASN A 79 5.77 -14.28 -11.03
C ASN A 79 6.96 -14.38 -10.06
N LEU A 80 6.68 -14.30 -8.77
CA LEU A 80 7.60 -14.67 -7.69
C LEU A 80 6.82 -15.47 -6.64
N THR A 81 7.53 -16.34 -5.92
CA THR A 81 6.94 -16.98 -4.74
C THR A 81 7.06 -16.07 -3.52
N GLN A 82 6.24 -16.32 -2.49
CA GLN A 82 6.36 -15.63 -1.22
C GLN A 82 7.75 -15.74 -0.63
N ASP A 83 8.39 -16.91 -0.74
CA ASP A 83 9.75 -17.12 -0.24
C ASP A 83 10.79 -16.34 -1.05
N GLN A 84 10.61 -16.22 -2.36
CA GLN A 84 11.46 -15.36 -3.20
C GLN A 84 11.32 -13.90 -2.81
N ILE A 85 10.10 -13.41 -2.52
CA ILE A 85 9.88 -12.06 -2.00
C ILE A 85 10.62 -11.87 -0.67
N ARG A 86 10.50 -12.81 0.28
CA ARG A 86 11.23 -12.76 1.55
C ARG A 86 12.76 -12.78 1.33
N ALA A 87 13.25 -13.62 0.42
CA ALA A 87 14.67 -13.68 0.11
C ALA A 87 15.19 -12.37 -0.51
N ILE A 88 14.40 -11.72 -1.35
CA ILE A 88 14.75 -10.43 -1.97
C ILE A 88 14.81 -9.33 -0.90
N TYR A 89 13.75 -9.15 -0.12
CA TYR A 89 13.67 -8.05 0.85
C TYR A 89 14.50 -8.26 2.11
N SER A 90 14.94 -9.48 2.40
CA SER A 90 15.97 -9.74 3.42
C SER A 90 17.41 -9.58 2.91
N GLY A 91 17.60 -9.41 1.60
CA GLY A 91 18.93 -9.33 0.99
C GLY A 91 19.64 -10.69 0.85
N LYS A 92 18.95 -11.80 1.13
CA LYS A 92 19.49 -13.16 0.88
C LYS A 92 19.66 -13.40 -0.62
N ALA A 93 18.63 -13.08 -1.42
CA ALA A 93 18.76 -13.08 -2.89
C ALA A 93 19.22 -11.69 -3.36
N LYS A 94 20.37 -11.66 -4.04
CA LYS A 94 21.03 -10.43 -4.49
C LYS A 94 20.89 -10.17 -5.97
N SER A 95 20.57 -11.19 -6.75
CA SER A 95 20.41 -11.11 -8.21
C SER A 95 19.13 -11.79 -8.67
N TRP A 96 18.59 -11.33 -9.79
CA TRP A 96 17.40 -11.89 -10.40
C TRP A 96 17.56 -13.38 -10.77
N ARG A 97 18.78 -13.81 -11.09
CA ARG A 97 19.05 -15.21 -11.38
C ARG A 97 18.89 -16.13 -10.17
N GLU A 98 19.20 -15.64 -8.98
CA GLU A 98 19.04 -16.39 -7.74
C GLU A 98 17.56 -16.68 -7.41
N VAL A 99 16.65 -15.91 -8.01
CA VAL A 99 15.21 -16.16 -7.92
C VAL A 99 14.62 -16.71 -9.23
N GLY A 100 15.47 -17.32 -10.09
CA GLY A 100 15.03 -18.02 -11.29
C GLY A 100 14.64 -17.11 -12.47
N VAL A 101 14.87 -15.79 -12.37
CA VAL A 101 14.53 -14.84 -13.44
C VAL A 101 15.77 -14.64 -14.34
N PRO A 102 15.64 -14.77 -15.69
CA PRO A 102 16.76 -14.70 -16.62
C PRO A 102 17.23 -13.26 -16.89
N LEU A 103 17.55 -12.53 -15.81
CA LEU A 103 18.07 -11.17 -15.85
C LEU A 103 19.42 -11.09 -15.13
N TYR A 104 20.47 -10.72 -15.86
CA TYR A 104 21.84 -10.58 -15.34
C TYR A 104 22.02 -9.23 -14.64
N ALA A 105 21.31 -9.05 -13.53
CA ALA A 105 21.36 -7.81 -12.76
C ALA A 105 21.17 -8.07 -11.27
N ARG A 106 21.75 -7.19 -10.43
CA ARG A 106 21.45 -7.17 -9.00
C ARG A 106 20.06 -6.61 -8.77
N ILE A 107 19.32 -7.21 -7.85
CA ILE A 107 18.01 -6.72 -7.47
C ILE A 107 18.17 -5.44 -6.66
N ALA A 108 17.34 -4.44 -6.97
CA ALA A 108 17.19 -3.22 -6.18
C ALA A 108 15.78 -3.21 -5.54
N PRO A 109 15.61 -3.76 -4.33
CA PRO A 109 14.32 -3.82 -3.65
C PRO A 109 14.00 -2.48 -2.98
N TYR A 110 13.22 -1.64 -3.65
CA TYR A 110 12.81 -0.35 -3.12
C TYR A 110 11.85 -0.52 -1.95
N GLN A 111 11.97 0.38 -0.97
CA GLN A 111 11.16 0.39 0.22
C GLN A 111 10.57 1.78 0.45
N ARG A 112 9.61 1.85 1.34
CA ARG A 112 8.97 3.08 1.78
C ARG A 112 9.59 3.56 3.11
N ASN A 113 9.31 4.80 3.46
CA ASN A 113 9.62 5.33 4.78
C ASN A 113 8.95 4.52 5.89
N LYS A 114 9.60 4.44 7.04
CA LYS A 114 9.02 3.83 8.25
C LYS A 114 7.64 4.40 8.55
N HIS A 115 6.77 3.57 9.07
CA HIS A 115 5.39 3.92 9.46
C HIS A 115 4.44 4.23 8.29
N SER A 116 4.87 4.18 7.03
CA SER A 116 3.90 4.20 5.94
C SER A 116 3.08 2.89 5.93
N GLY A 117 1.80 2.98 5.60
CA GLY A 117 0.93 1.80 5.58
C GLY A 117 1.44 0.67 4.67
N SER A 118 2.06 1.02 3.53
CA SER A 118 2.65 0.03 2.65
C SER A 118 3.93 -0.59 3.21
N GLN A 119 4.78 0.17 3.92
CA GLN A 119 5.95 -0.40 4.59
C GLN A 119 5.53 -1.35 5.72
N THR A 120 4.57 -0.94 6.54
CA THR A 120 4.03 -1.78 7.61
C THR A 120 3.39 -3.06 7.06
N THR A 121 2.78 -3.00 5.87
CA THR A 121 2.24 -4.20 5.20
C THR A 121 3.37 -5.12 4.74
N LEU A 122 4.45 -4.57 4.16
CA LEU A 122 5.64 -5.37 3.84
C LEU A 122 6.21 -6.04 5.09
N GLU A 123 6.36 -5.31 6.19
CA GLU A 123 6.86 -5.84 7.46
C GLU A 123 6.03 -7.04 7.95
N ARG A 124 4.70 -6.98 7.83
CA ARG A 124 3.83 -8.13 8.15
C ARG A 124 4.05 -9.33 7.23
N ILE A 125 4.23 -9.10 5.92
CA ILE A 125 4.51 -10.15 4.94
C ILE A 125 5.86 -10.82 5.23
N MET A 126 6.83 -10.05 5.68
CA MET A 126 8.15 -10.57 6.07
C MET A 126 8.13 -11.37 7.37
N GLY A 127 7.15 -11.09 8.27
CA GLY A 127 7.07 -11.76 9.58
C GLY A 127 8.36 -11.56 10.38
N ASP A 128 8.94 -12.65 10.88
CA ASP A 128 10.19 -12.61 11.64
C ASP A 128 11.45 -12.47 10.75
N THR A 129 11.29 -12.45 9.42
CA THR A 129 12.42 -12.27 8.52
C THR A 129 12.87 -10.81 8.51
N PRO A 130 14.10 -10.48 8.91
CA PRO A 130 14.58 -9.11 8.95
C PRO A 130 14.63 -8.52 7.54
N ILE A 131 14.19 -7.28 7.41
CA ILE A 131 14.25 -6.54 6.15
C ILE A 131 15.63 -5.86 6.06
N MET A 132 16.23 -5.92 4.87
CA MET A 132 17.49 -5.24 4.60
C MET A 132 17.33 -3.72 4.60
N ASP A 133 18.40 -2.99 4.81
CA ASP A 133 18.41 -1.54 4.64
C ASP A 133 17.97 -1.15 3.22
N PRO A 134 17.10 -0.15 3.09
CA PRO A 134 16.59 0.24 1.79
C PRO A 134 17.73 0.75 0.89
N PRO A 135 17.90 0.20 -0.33
CA PRO A 135 19.00 0.59 -1.21
C PRO A 135 18.98 2.07 -1.59
N GLN A 136 17.81 2.71 -1.58
CA GLN A 136 17.69 4.13 -1.86
C GLN A 136 18.30 5.04 -0.79
N GLU A 137 18.46 4.59 0.46
CA GLU A 137 19.11 5.38 1.52
C GLU A 137 20.59 5.64 1.22
N ARG A 138 21.29 4.66 0.63
CA ARG A 138 22.68 4.81 0.18
C ARG A 138 22.88 6.01 -0.73
N TYR A 139 21.86 6.34 -1.50
CA TYR A 139 21.91 7.38 -2.52
C TYR A 139 21.17 8.63 -2.10
N LYS A 140 20.69 8.70 -0.84
CA LYS A 140 19.89 9.81 -0.32
C LYS A 140 18.64 10.11 -1.17
N ILE A 141 18.12 9.11 -1.84
CA ILE A 141 16.87 9.22 -2.59
C ILE A 141 15.72 9.00 -1.61
N ARG A 142 14.91 10.03 -1.40
CA ARG A 142 13.72 9.94 -0.58
C ARG A 142 12.54 9.53 -1.45
N TYR A 143 11.85 8.49 -1.03
CA TYR A 143 10.57 8.10 -1.60
C TYR A 143 9.50 8.25 -0.53
N ASP A 144 9.06 9.49 -0.36
CA ASP A 144 8.10 9.84 0.69
C ASP A 144 6.68 9.40 0.35
N ASN A 145 6.44 8.98 -0.89
CA ASN A 145 5.14 8.50 -1.34
C ASN A 145 5.26 7.30 -2.31
N MET A 146 4.15 6.56 -2.47
CA MET A 146 4.09 5.39 -3.36
C MET A 146 4.31 5.74 -4.83
N GLY A 147 3.83 6.90 -5.27
CA GLY A 147 4.01 7.40 -6.63
C GLY A 147 5.50 7.57 -6.99
N GLY A 148 6.32 8.03 -6.04
CA GLY A 148 7.76 8.18 -6.23
C GLY A 148 8.46 6.86 -6.56
N ILE A 149 8.11 5.77 -5.90
CA ILE A 149 8.66 4.43 -6.21
C ILE A 149 8.23 3.99 -7.61
N ILE A 150 6.93 4.12 -7.94
CA ILE A 150 6.41 3.75 -9.27
C ILE A 150 7.12 4.54 -10.36
N LEU A 151 7.19 5.86 -10.22
CA LEU A 151 7.85 6.73 -11.19
C LEU A 151 9.32 6.41 -11.35
N SER A 152 10.01 6.05 -10.26
CA SER A 152 11.42 5.67 -10.30
C SER A 152 11.67 4.38 -11.06
N ILE A 153 10.81 3.39 -10.92
CA ILE A 153 10.91 2.13 -11.67
C ILE A 153 10.48 2.33 -13.13
N ALA A 154 9.41 3.09 -13.36
CA ALA A 154 8.84 3.32 -14.69
C ALA A 154 9.70 4.23 -15.60
N ALA A 155 10.51 5.09 -15.05
CA ALA A 155 11.22 6.13 -15.79
C ALA A 155 12.42 5.63 -16.63
N TYR A 156 12.67 4.33 -16.73
CA TYR A 156 13.69 3.78 -17.62
C TYR A 156 13.13 3.66 -19.07
N PRO A 157 13.89 4.03 -20.12
CA PRO A 157 15.27 4.51 -20.19
C PRO A 157 15.44 6.04 -20.24
N PHE A 158 14.44 6.84 -19.87
CA PHE A 158 14.33 8.23 -20.30
C PHE A 158 14.63 9.28 -19.23
N ILE A 159 15.89 9.46 -18.80
CA ILE A 159 16.36 10.73 -18.24
C ILE A 159 17.77 11.03 -18.78
N PRO A 160 17.91 11.77 -19.90
CA PRO A 160 19.20 12.12 -20.47
C PRO A 160 20.01 13.12 -19.65
N HIS A 161 19.42 13.86 -18.75
CA HIS A 161 20.01 15.09 -18.18
C HIS A 161 20.35 15.11 -16.69
N TYR A 162 20.07 14.05 -15.92
CA TYR A 162 20.54 13.97 -14.54
C TYR A 162 21.84 13.18 -14.42
N ARG A 163 22.96 13.87 -14.71
CA ARG A 163 24.31 13.29 -14.90
C ARG A 163 25.03 12.87 -13.62
N THR A 164 24.48 12.97 -12.43
CA THR A 164 25.37 12.92 -11.27
C THR A 164 25.12 11.89 -10.18
N ARG A 165 23.98 11.24 -10.03
CA ARG A 165 23.82 10.17 -9.02
C ARG A 165 22.77 9.12 -9.38
N LEU A 166 21.87 9.42 -10.29
CA LEU A 166 20.92 8.46 -10.86
C LEU A 166 21.58 7.50 -11.88
N ALA A 167 22.82 7.78 -12.30
CA ALA A 167 23.55 6.94 -13.23
C ALA A 167 23.83 5.52 -12.69
N GLU A 168 23.95 5.37 -11.38
CA GLU A 168 24.15 4.06 -10.74
C GLU A 168 22.84 3.27 -10.62
N TYR A 169 21.69 3.95 -10.67
CA TYR A 169 20.36 3.34 -10.79
C TYR A 169 19.90 3.14 -12.23
N ARG A 170 20.81 3.20 -13.19
CA ARG A 170 20.50 2.99 -14.63
C ARG A 170 19.91 1.61 -14.94
N ASN A 171 19.92 0.71 -13.99
CA ASN A 171 19.40 -0.63 -14.17
C ASN A 171 17.99 -0.77 -13.56
N LYS A 172 17.05 0.06 -14.00
CA LYS A 172 15.67 0.08 -13.51
C LYS A 172 14.86 -1.18 -13.83
N PRO A 173 15.11 -1.93 -14.92
CA PRO A 173 14.58 -3.28 -15.04
C PRO A 173 14.97 -4.20 -13.89
N ALA A 174 16.07 -3.90 -13.17
CA ALA A 174 16.49 -4.66 -11.99
C ALA A 174 15.79 -4.28 -10.70
N ALA A 175 15.05 -3.19 -10.67
CA ALA A 175 14.33 -2.75 -9.47
C ALA A 175 13.03 -3.51 -9.30
N ILE A 176 12.66 -3.74 -8.03
CA ILE A 176 11.36 -4.23 -7.62
C ILE A 176 10.78 -3.25 -6.57
N GLY A 177 9.54 -2.93 -6.69
CA GLY A 177 8.80 -2.10 -5.73
C GLY A 177 7.52 -2.79 -5.28
N PHE A 178 6.83 -2.15 -4.36
CA PHE A 178 5.53 -2.61 -3.88
C PHE A 178 4.57 -1.43 -3.69
N THR A 179 3.29 -1.72 -3.79
CA THR A 179 2.21 -0.75 -3.59
C THR A 179 0.90 -1.49 -3.40
N PHE A 180 -0.22 -0.77 -3.45
CA PHE A 180 -1.56 -1.35 -3.53
C PHE A 180 -2.03 -1.40 -4.98
N ARG A 181 -2.78 -2.45 -5.34
CA ARG A 181 -3.26 -2.68 -6.71
C ARG A 181 -4.05 -1.48 -7.24
N PHE A 182 -4.99 -0.98 -6.45
CA PHE A 182 -5.80 0.17 -6.84
C PHE A 182 -4.94 1.39 -7.15
N PHE A 183 -3.94 1.67 -6.30
CA PHE A 183 -3.04 2.79 -6.50
C PHE A 183 -2.23 2.66 -7.81
N ALA A 184 -1.74 1.46 -8.12
CA ALA A 184 -1.00 1.20 -9.35
C ALA A 184 -1.88 1.28 -10.61
N ASN A 185 -3.04 0.64 -10.56
CA ASN A 185 -3.89 0.43 -11.74
C ASN A 185 -4.88 1.57 -11.99
N GLU A 186 -5.42 2.18 -10.93
CA GLU A 186 -6.51 3.16 -11.08
C GLU A 186 -6.03 4.61 -10.90
N LEU A 187 -5.05 4.85 -10.04
CA LEU A 187 -4.55 6.21 -9.79
C LEU A 187 -3.36 6.56 -10.68
N ILE A 188 -2.33 5.72 -10.74
CA ILE A 188 -1.10 6.02 -11.46
C ILE A 188 -1.15 5.57 -12.92
N ARG A 189 -1.69 4.38 -13.21
CA ARG A 189 -1.87 3.84 -14.57
C ARG A 189 -0.64 3.96 -15.45
N ASN A 190 0.54 3.65 -14.91
CA ASN A 190 1.78 3.80 -15.65
C ASN A 190 2.07 2.57 -16.53
N PRO A 191 2.13 2.71 -17.86
CA PRO A 191 2.30 1.58 -18.78
C PRO A 191 3.71 0.96 -18.76
N ASN A 192 4.66 1.58 -18.05
CA ASN A 192 6.04 1.08 -17.96
C ASN A 192 6.27 0.19 -16.73
N ILE A 193 5.26 -0.08 -15.94
CA ILE A 193 5.33 -1.08 -14.87
C ILE A 193 4.40 -2.26 -15.18
N LYS A 194 4.71 -3.39 -14.59
CA LYS A 194 3.82 -4.55 -14.54
C LYS A 194 3.75 -5.13 -13.15
N LEU A 195 2.58 -5.54 -12.73
CA LEU A 195 2.34 -6.24 -11.49
C LEU A 195 2.77 -7.70 -11.63
N LEU A 196 3.37 -8.24 -10.57
CA LEU A 196 3.79 -9.63 -10.52
C LEU A 196 2.67 -10.52 -9.95
N ALA A 197 2.53 -11.71 -10.50
CA ALA A 197 1.83 -12.78 -9.82
C ALA A 197 2.64 -13.25 -8.60
N ILE A 198 1.97 -13.75 -7.59
CA ILE A 198 2.59 -14.36 -6.42
C ILE A 198 2.08 -15.80 -6.29
N ASP A 199 3.02 -16.74 -6.19
CA ASP A 199 2.73 -18.19 -6.19
C ASP A 199 1.83 -18.61 -7.37
N GLY A 200 2.04 -17.98 -8.53
CA GLY A 200 1.26 -18.21 -9.74
C GLY A 200 -0.10 -17.51 -9.79
N VAL A 201 -0.48 -16.76 -8.76
CA VAL A 201 -1.77 -16.06 -8.69
C VAL A 201 -1.61 -14.59 -9.01
N ALA A 202 -2.25 -14.12 -10.07
CA ALA A 202 -2.25 -12.71 -10.46
C ALA A 202 -3.17 -11.87 -9.55
N PRO A 203 -2.84 -10.59 -9.29
CA PRO A 203 -3.64 -9.69 -8.45
C PRO A 203 -4.86 -9.15 -9.22
N THR A 204 -5.73 -10.02 -9.70
CA THR A 204 -7.00 -9.63 -10.33
C THR A 204 -8.07 -9.38 -9.28
N VAL A 205 -9.11 -8.61 -9.63
CA VAL A 205 -10.27 -8.39 -8.76
C VAL A 205 -10.85 -9.73 -8.33
N GLU A 206 -11.06 -10.65 -9.26
CA GLU A 206 -11.56 -12.01 -8.99
C GLU A 206 -10.70 -12.75 -7.95
N ASN A 207 -9.36 -12.71 -8.09
CA ASN A 207 -8.47 -13.40 -7.15
C ASN A 207 -8.40 -12.74 -5.76
N ILE A 208 -8.76 -11.46 -5.67
CA ILE A 208 -8.90 -10.74 -4.41
C ILE A 208 -10.24 -11.11 -3.74
N GLU A 209 -11.32 -11.10 -4.49
CA GLU A 209 -12.68 -11.45 -4.02
C GLU A 209 -12.74 -12.86 -3.46
N ASN A 210 -12.21 -13.83 -4.21
CA ASN A 210 -12.24 -15.24 -3.81
C ASN A 210 -11.11 -15.66 -2.85
N GLY A 211 -10.28 -14.71 -2.42
CA GLY A 211 -9.23 -14.95 -1.44
C GLY A 211 -8.01 -15.71 -1.95
N ARG A 212 -7.87 -15.94 -3.27
CA ARG A 212 -6.75 -16.73 -3.83
C ARG A 212 -5.43 -15.96 -3.86
N TYR A 213 -5.47 -14.62 -4.03
CA TYR A 213 -4.23 -13.85 -4.04
C TYR A 213 -3.61 -13.82 -2.63
N PRO A 214 -2.30 -14.15 -2.46
CA PRO A 214 -1.73 -14.39 -1.12
C PRO A 214 -1.63 -13.14 -0.23
N PHE A 215 -1.50 -11.95 -0.82
CA PHE A 215 -1.25 -10.72 -0.09
C PHE A 215 -2.47 -9.78 -0.13
N ILE A 216 -3.60 -10.29 0.34
CA ILE A 216 -4.80 -9.49 0.55
C ILE A 216 -4.66 -8.75 1.89
N THR A 217 -5.02 -7.49 1.89
CA THR A 217 -5.16 -6.65 3.08
C THR A 217 -6.54 -6.01 3.10
N GLU A 218 -6.96 -5.56 4.25
CA GLU A 218 -8.23 -4.87 4.42
C GLU A 218 -7.97 -3.40 4.75
N ALA A 219 -8.82 -2.53 4.27
CA ALA A 219 -8.93 -1.18 4.77
C ALA A 219 -10.17 -1.09 5.67
N TYR A 220 -10.01 -0.36 6.74
CA TYR A 220 -10.94 -0.28 7.85
C TYR A 220 -11.46 1.14 8.02
N ALA A 221 -12.69 1.25 8.46
CA ALA A 221 -13.13 2.40 9.24
C ALA A 221 -12.67 2.17 10.69
N ILE A 222 -11.88 3.08 11.23
CA ILE A 222 -11.26 2.95 12.55
C ILE A 222 -11.77 4.08 13.44
N ALA A 223 -12.39 3.73 14.56
CA ALA A 223 -12.86 4.66 15.56
C ALA A 223 -12.21 4.38 16.92
N ALA A 224 -11.93 5.44 17.70
CA ALA A 224 -11.38 5.34 19.05
C ALA A 224 -12.49 5.34 20.14
N ARG A 225 -13.74 5.47 19.75
CA ARG A 225 -14.92 5.51 20.58
C ARG A 225 -16.00 4.57 20.04
N PRO A 226 -17.01 4.21 20.84
CA PRO A 226 -18.17 3.49 20.33
C PRO A 226 -18.77 4.19 19.10
N ARG A 227 -19.20 3.40 18.12
CA ARG A 227 -19.82 3.91 16.90
C ARG A 227 -21.23 4.39 17.20
N GLU A 228 -21.41 5.69 17.16
CA GLU A 228 -22.70 6.34 17.45
C GLU A 228 -23.01 7.42 16.39
N GLY A 229 -24.25 7.83 16.32
CA GLY A 229 -24.69 8.96 15.50
C GLY A 229 -24.33 8.82 14.02
N ASN A 230 -23.67 9.83 13.46
CA ASN A 230 -23.32 9.87 12.03
C ASN A 230 -22.19 8.89 11.65
N VAL A 231 -21.28 8.58 12.57
CA VAL A 231 -20.23 7.60 12.33
C VAL A 231 -20.83 6.21 12.13
N ALA A 232 -21.76 5.81 13.01
CA ALA A 232 -22.48 4.54 12.84
C ALA A 232 -23.22 4.48 11.50
N LYS A 233 -24.02 5.49 11.20
CA LYS A 233 -24.79 5.56 9.93
C LYS A 233 -23.91 5.47 8.70
N MET A 234 -22.76 6.14 8.70
CA MET A 234 -21.80 6.09 7.57
C MET A 234 -21.20 4.71 7.41
N ILE A 235 -20.77 4.07 8.49
CA ILE A 235 -20.20 2.71 8.45
C ILE A 235 -21.25 1.70 8.00
N ASP A 236 -22.47 1.79 8.53
CA ASP A 236 -23.60 0.93 8.16
C ASP A 236 -23.95 1.11 6.68
N PHE A 237 -23.95 2.35 6.17
CA PHE A 237 -24.13 2.62 4.75
C PHE A 237 -23.04 1.96 3.91
N LEU A 238 -21.75 2.13 4.26
CA LEU A 238 -20.65 1.54 3.50
C LEU A 238 -20.70 -0.01 3.45
N ARG A 239 -21.27 -0.62 4.47
CA ARG A 239 -21.48 -2.07 4.53
C ARG A 239 -22.81 -2.54 3.91
N SER A 240 -23.73 -1.62 3.63
CA SER A 240 -24.98 -1.94 2.96
C SER A 240 -24.78 -2.41 1.52
N PRO A 241 -25.76 -3.09 0.90
CA PRO A 241 -25.66 -3.47 -0.51
C PRO A 241 -25.40 -2.28 -1.45
N GLU A 242 -25.90 -1.10 -1.13
CA GLU A 242 -25.70 0.11 -1.90
C GLU A 242 -24.28 0.65 -1.76
N GLY A 243 -23.77 0.75 -0.52
CA GLY A 243 -22.38 1.15 -0.25
C GLY A 243 -21.37 0.20 -0.88
N ARG A 244 -21.65 -1.11 -0.83
CA ARG A 244 -20.82 -2.13 -1.49
C ARG A 244 -20.75 -1.93 -3.01
N ARG A 245 -21.89 -1.71 -3.67
CA ARG A 245 -21.91 -1.39 -5.12
C ARG A 245 -21.13 -0.11 -5.42
N MET A 246 -21.20 0.89 -4.55
CA MET A 246 -20.40 2.12 -4.70
C MET A 246 -18.90 1.83 -4.59
N ILE A 247 -18.46 0.99 -3.65
CA ILE A 247 -17.06 0.56 -3.52
C ILE A 247 -16.60 -0.18 -4.78
N GLU A 248 -17.40 -1.13 -5.29
CA GLU A 248 -17.11 -1.87 -6.54
C GLU A 248 -16.97 -0.93 -7.74
N ALA A 249 -17.86 0.05 -7.85
CA ALA A 249 -17.82 1.05 -8.93
C ALA A 249 -16.53 1.90 -8.94
N THR A 250 -15.84 2.01 -7.80
CA THR A 250 -14.52 2.66 -7.74
C THR A 250 -13.37 1.75 -8.15
N GLY A 251 -13.60 0.44 -8.31
CA GLY A 251 -12.56 -0.54 -8.63
C GLY A 251 -11.92 -1.24 -7.42
N TYR A 252 -12.42 -0.95 -6.21
CA TYR A 252 -12.10 -1.72 -5.01
C TYR A 252 -13.00 -2.95 -4.86
N THR A 253 -12.56 -3.89 -4.05
CA THR A 253 -13.34 -5.06 -3.63
C THR A 253 -13.93 -4.78 -2.24
N PRO A 254 -15.26 -4.84 -2.04
CA PRO A 254 -15.85 -4.70 -0.71
C PRO A 254 -15.34 -5.79 0.26
N ALA A 255 -15.26 -5.48 1.54
CA ALA A 255 -15.01 -6.50 2.56
C ALA A 255 -16.12 -7.55 2.57
N PRO A 256 -15.87 -8.80 2.99
CA PRO A 256 -16.92 -9.81 3.14
C PRO A 256 -18.09 -9.31 4.00
N GLU A 257 -19.31 -9.76 3.69
CA GLU A 257 -20.50 -9.33 4.44
C GLU A 257 -20.44 -9.75 5.91
N ASP A 258 -19.87 -10.93 6.15
CA ASP A 258 -19.66 -11.53 7.46
C ASP A 258 -18.37 -11.09 8.16
N ALA A 259 -17.63 -10.13 7.58
CA ALA A 259 -16.39 -9.64 8.17
C ALA A 259 -16.67 -8.99 9.54
N ALA A 260 -16.05 -9.56 10.58
CA ALA A 260 -16.22 -9.10 11.95
C ALA A 260 -15.38 -7.85 12.25
N ASP A 261 -15.89 -7.03 13.16
CA ASP A 261 -15.12 -5.94 13.74
C ASP A 261 -13.95 -6.48 14.58
N ILE A 262 -12.83 -5.77 14.57
CA ILE A 262 -11.66 -6.06 15.37
C ILE A 262 -11.52 -4.98 16.44
N VAL A 263 -11.45 -5.39 17.70
CA VAL A 263 -11.14 -4.47 18.80
C VAL A 263 -9.67 -4.61 19.17
N LEU A 264 -8.95 -3.49 19.17
CA LEU A 264 -7.58 -3.39 19.66
C LEU A 264 -7.58 -2.67 21.00
N GLU A 265 -7.02 -3.31 22.01
CA GLU A 265 -6.86 -2.82 23.37
C GLU A 265 -5.42 -2.43 23.69
#